data_a518154e08ea60b84bbac27999e36626
#
_entry.id   a518154e08ea60b84bbac27999e36626
#
_cell.length_a   1.000
_cell.length_b   1.000
_cell.length_c   1.000
_cell.angle_alpha   90.00
_cell.angle_beta   90.00
_cell.angle_gamma   90.00
#
_symmetry.space_group_name_H-M   'P 1'
#
loop_
_entity.id
_entity.type
_entity.pdbx_description
1 polymer ?
#
loop_
_entity_poly.entity_id
_entity_poly.type
_entity_poly.pdbx_seq_one_letter_code
_entity_poly.pdbx_strand_id
1 'polypeptide(L)'
;MLAAEEGFEIAGSCGTTAEALEILKRTAVDIVLLDFDLGEDHGSQLISSARSLGLESKILMVTAGMSANESSAAIKLGASGIFLKQNSPATLIKAIRMVGSGEAWVDEKVMRLLAAAVDESDDQSSGRVLTTREQQVLQGVFEGLTNKEIAAQLSVTESAVKATLQQLFQKTGVRTRSQLVRIALERSLGTSRKL
;
A
#
# COMPACT_ATOMS: atom_id res chain seq x y z
N MET A 1 -13.20 25.57 3.12
CA MET A 1 -13.01 25.01 4.45
C MET A 1 -11.59 25.27 4.95
N LEU A 2 -10.54 24.63 4.42
CA LEU A 2 -9.16 24.85 4.91
C LEU A 2 -8.68 26.31 4.77
N ALA A 3 -9.01 26.99 3.67
CA ALA A 3 -8.65 28.39 3.45
C ALA A 3 -9.30 29.39 4.45
N ALA A 4 -10.30 28.95 5.21
CA ALA A 4 -10.96 29.77 6.24
C ALA A 4 -10.51 29.39 7.66
N GLU A 5 -9.61 28.43 7.79
CA GLU A 5 -9.08 27.96 9.07
C GLU A 5 -7.88 28.80 9.50
N GLU A 6 -7.92 29.31 10.72
CA GLU A 6 -6.84 30.15 11.26
C GLU A 6 -5.51 29.40 11.32
N GLY A 7 -4.45 30.03 10.84
CA GLY A 7 -3.10 29.46 10.78
C GLY A 7 -2.85 28.55 9.57
N PHE A 8 -3.75 28.51 8.59
CA PHE A 8 -3.53 27.81 7.33
C PHE A 8 -3.46 28.81 6.16
N GLU A 9 -2.45 28.61 5.32
CA GLU A 9 -2.30 29.30 4.05
C GLU A 9 -2.28 28.26 2.92
N ILE A 10 -3.09 28.46 1.89
CA ILE A 10 -3.14 27.55 0.75
C ILE A 10 -2.12 27.99 -0.30
N ALA A 11 -0.99 27.32 -0.33
CA ALA A 11 0.09 27.56 -1.30
C ALA A 11 -0.29 27.23 -2.74
N GLY A 12 -1.21 26.28 -2.95
CA GLY A 12 -1.69 25.91 -4.26
C GLY A 12 -2.64 24.71 -4.23
N SER A 13 -3.25 24.44 -5.38
CA SER A 13 -4.07 23.25 -5.64
C SER A 13 -3.86 22.84 -7.08
N CYS A 14 -3.63 21.55 -7.32
CA CYS A 14 -3.33 21.00 -8.63
C CYS A 14 -3.92 19.59 -8.78
N GLY A 15 -4.05 19.14 -10.02
CA GLY A 15 -4.62 17.83 -10.33
C GLY A 15 -3.61 16.75 -10.71
N THR A 16 -2.34 17.13 -10.88
CA THR A 16 -1.30 16.20 -11.36
C THR A 16 -0.04 16.27 -10.48
N THR A 17 0.71 15.17 -10.45
CA THR A 17 2.01 15.07 -9.76
C THR A 17 3.03 16.07 -10.30
N ALA A 18 3.03 16.31 -11.61
CA ALA A 18 3.95 17.24 -12.25
C ALA A 18 3.70 18.69 -11.79
N GLU A 19 2.43 19.14 -11.79
CA GLU A 19 2.06 20.47 -11.28
C GLU A 19 2.39 20.62 -9.80
N ALA A 20 2.14 19.59 -8.99
CA ALA A 20 2.48 19.59 -7.57
C ALA A 20 3.98 19.81 -7.36
N LEU A 21 4.84 19.11 -8.09
CA LEU A 21 6.29 19.25 -8.00
C LEU A 21 6.75 20.66 -8.42
N GLU A 22 6.12 21.27 -9.43
CA GLU A 22 6.46 22.65 -9.83
C GLU A 22 6.10 23.68 -8.75
N ILE A 23 4.96 23.49 -8.06
CA ILE A 23 4.59 24.34 -6.91
C ILE A 23 5.61 24.16 -5.79
N LEU A 24 5.94 22.91 -5.43
CA LEU A 24 6.86 22.58 -4.34
C LEU A 24 8.29 23.09 -4.57
N LYS A 25 8.73 23.19 -5.83
CA LYS A 25 10.04 23.76 -6.18
C LYS A 25 10.09 25.30 -6.02
N ARG A 26 8.97 25.98 -6.17
CA ARG A 26 8.89 27.45 -6.19
C ARG A 26 8.45 28.04 -4.87
N THR A 27 7.73 27.27 -4.07
CA THR A 27 7.08 27.72 -2.84
C THR A 27 7.43 26.78 -1.71
N ALA A 28 7.86 27.33 -0.58
CA ALA A 28 8.02 26.55 0.64
C ALA A 28 6.64 26.10 1.13
N VAL A 29 6.42 24.80 1.19
CA VAL A 29 5.15 24.19 1.61
C VAL A 29 5.45 23.26 2.78
N ASP A 30 4.82 23.50 3.92
CA ASP A 30 4.99 22.68 5.11
C ASP A 30 4.32 21.31 4.95
N ILE A 31 3.10 21.31 4.39
CA ILE A 31 2.27 20.09 4.28
C ILE A 31 1.64 19.99 2.90
N VAL A 32 1.72 18.80 2.32
CA VAL A 32 1.00 18.41 1.11
C VAL A 32 -0.13 17.47 1.49
N LEU A 33 -1.36 17.82 1.13
CA LEU A 33 -2.50 16.90 1.17
C LEU A 33 -2.55 16.18 -0.17
N LEU A 34 -2.24 14.90 -0.16
CA LEU A 34 -2.09 14.10 -1.37
C LEU A 34 -3.24 13.09 -1.47
N ASP A 35 -4.08 13.24 -2.48
CA ASP A 35 -5.06 12.19 -2.79
C ASP A 35 -4.32 10.94 -3.30
N PHE A 36 -4.69 9.78 -2.77
CA PHE A 36 -4.13 8.52 -3.23
C PHE A 36 -4.60 8.16 -4.65
N ASP A 37 -5.86 8.50 -4.97
CA ASP A 37 -6.53 8.17 -6.23
C ASP A 37 -6.42 9.34 -7.23
N LEU A 38 -5.21 9.70 -7.65
CA LEU A 38 -4.95 10.73 -8.68
C LEU A 38 -5.04 10.18 -10.12
N GLY A 39 -5.92 9.22 -10.40
CA GLY A 39 -6.08 8.63 -11.73
C GLY A 39 -4.88 7.78 -12.16
N GLU A 40 -4.28 8.09 -13.31
CA GLU A 40 -3.11 7.35 -13.84
C GLU A 40 -1.83 7.62 -13.05
N ASP A 41 -1.74 8.76 -12.36
CA ASP A 41 -0.63 9.13 -11.50
C ASP A 41 -0.87 8.62 -10.08
N HIS A 42 -0.19 7.56 -9.68
CA HIS A 42 -0.23 7.09 -8.30
C HIS A 42 0.44 8.12 -7.37
N GLY A 43 -0.23 8.52 -6.29
CA GLY A 43 0.29 9.46 -5.30
C GLY A 43 1.65 9.07 -4.70
N SER A 44 2.02 7.79 -4.75
CA SER A 44 3.34 7.28 -4.37
C SER A 44 4.50 7.86 -5.19
N GLN A 45 4.25 8.25 -6.46
CA GLN A 45 5.28 8.88 -7.31
C GLN A 45 5.64 10.29 -6.81
N LEU A 46 4.66 11.06 -6.34
CA LEU A 46 4.93 12.38 -5.77
C LEU A 46 5.82 12.27 -4.53
N ILE A 47 5.54 11.32 -3.62
CA ILE A 47 6.34 11.12 -2.41
C ILE A 47 7.80 10.82 -2.79
N SER A 48 8.01 9.87 -3.69
CA SER A 48 9.36 9.48 -4.14
C SER A 48 10.09 10.64 -4.82
N SER A 49 9.41 11.37 -5.71
CA SER A 49 9.99 12.51 -6.44
C SER A 49 10.32 13.67 -5.51
N ALA A 50 9.43 14.01 -4.57
CA ALA A 50 9.67 15.06 -3.58
C ALA A 50 10.90 14.74 -2.72
N ARG A 51 11.03 13.50 -2.25
CA ARG A 51 12.21 13.06 -1.45
C ARG A 51 13.50 13.08 -2.28
N SER A 52 13.45 12.62 -3.54
CA SER A 52 14.62 12.66 -4.44
C SER A 52 15.10 14.09 -4.74
N LEU A 53 14.20 15.06 -4.71
CA LEU A 53 14.51 16.49 -4.87
C LEU A 53 14.92 17.18 -3.56
N GLY A 54 14.97 16.46 -2.45
CA GLY A 54 15.30 17.03 -1.13
C GLY A 54 14.22 17.94 -0.56
N LEU A 55 12.97 17.81 -1.01
CA LEU A 55 11.87 18.62 -0.49
C LEU A 55 11.44 18.08 0.89
N GLU A 56 11.40 18.96 1.88
CA GLU A 56 11.11 18.59 3.28
C GLU A 56 9.64 18.64 3.63
N SER A 57 8.77 18.98 2.68
CA SER A 57 7.32 19.03 2.88
C SER A 57 6.81 17.70 3.46
N LYS A 58 5.97 17.80 4.50
CA LYS A 58 5.30 16.65 5.10
C LYS A 58 4.12 16.23 4.22
N ILE A 59 3.96 14.95 3.97
CA ILE A 59 2.93 14.45 3.06
C ILE A 59 1.87 13.69 3.86
N LEU A 60 0.66 14.22 3.90
CA LEU A 60 -0.52 13.57 4.46
C LEU A 60 -1.35 12.98 3.31
N MET A 61 -1.34 11.66 3.20
CA MET A 61 -2.17 10.94 2.23
C MET A 61 -3.65 11.07 2.62
N VAL A 62 -4.50 11.41 1.66
CA VAL A 62 -5.96 11.52 1.86
C VAL A 62 -6.63 10.53 0.91
N THR A 63 -7.37 9.55 1.43
CA THR A 63 -7.91 8.45 0.61
C THR A 63 -9.30 8.02 1.05
N ALA A 64 -10.08 7.47 0.13
CA ALA A 64 -11.35 6.80 0.46
C ALA A 64 -11.11 5.42 1.12
N GLY A 65 -9.96 4.79 0.83
CA GLY A 65 -9.50 3.54 1.42
C GLY A 65 -8.21 3.06 0.78
N MET A 66 -7.37 2.40 1.55
CA MET A 66 -6.12 1.78 1.12
C MET A 66 -5.99 0.40 1.74
N SER A 67 -5.38 -0.53 1.02
CA SER A 67 -4.98 -1.83 1.59
C SER A 67 -3.82 -1.66 2.58
N ALA A 68 -3.56 -2.69 3.39
CA ALA A 68 -2.41 -2.71 4.30
C ALA A 68 -1.08 -2.55 3.55
N ASN A 69 -0.94 -3.21 2.38
CA ASN A 69 0.26 -3.14 1.56
C ASN A 69 0.50 -1.73 1.00
N GLU A 70 -0.53 -1.08 0.47
CA GLU A 70 -0.45 0.31 -0.03
C GLU A 70 -0.14 1.28 1.09
N SER A 71 -0.78 1.13 2.24
CA SER A 71 -0.52 1.95 3.44
C SER A 71 0.91 1.79 3.94
N SER A 72 1.41 0.55 4.01
CA SER A 72 2.79 0.25 4.38
C SER A 72 3.79 0.83 3.37
N ALA A 73 3.50 0.70 2.07
CA ALA A 73 4.34 1.27 1.01
C ALA A 73 4.40 2.81 1.10
N ALA A 74 3.27 3.49 1.29
CA ALA A 74 3.21 4.94 1.43
C ALA A 74 4.05 5.43 2.62
N ILE A 75 3.93 4.78 3.78
CA ILE A 75 4.73 5.10 4.98
C ILE A 75 6.23 4.88 4.72
N LYS A 76 6.61 3.75 4.11
CA LYS A 76 8.02 3.44 3.75
C LYS A 76 8.61 4.46 2.77
N LEU A 77 7.81 4.99 1.86
CA LEU A 77 8.21 6.05 0.92
C LEU A 77 8.34 7.41 1.59
N GLY A 78 7.88 7.57 2.84
CA GLY A 78 8.03 8.80 3.60
C GLY A 78 6.75 9.63 3.74
N ALA A 79 5.56 9.03 3.56
CA ALA A 79 4.32 9.70 3.95
C ALA A 79 4.34 9.96 5.46
N SER A 80 3.97 11.18 5.85
CA SER A 80 3.90 11.62 7.25
C SER A 80 2.60 11.19 7.92
N GLY A 81 1.61 10.74 7.13
CA GLY A 81 0.35 10.24 7.66
C GLY A 81 -0.61 9.75 6.58
N ILE A 82 -1.66 9.04 7.04
CA ILE A 82 -2.75 8.55 6.20
C ILE A 82 -4.08 8.95 6.86
N PHE A 83 -4.89 9.70 6.12
CA PHE A 83 -6.20 10.20 6.54
C PHE A 83 -7.30 9.61 5.65
N LEU A 84 -8.37 9.11 6.24
CA LEU A 84 -9.52 8.58 5.51
C LEU A 84 -10.56 9.66 5.23
N LYS A 85 -10.98 9.84 3.97
CA LYS A 85 -11.97 10.84 3.51
C LYS A 85 -13.34 10.72 4.19
N GLN A 86 -13.64 9.55 4.79
CA GLN A 86 -14.88 9.33 5.54
C GLN A 86 -14.92 10.07 6.90
N ASN A 87 -13.78 10.56 7.39
CA ASN A 87 -13.70 11.31 8.63
C ASN A 87 -14.19 12.76 8.46
N SER A 88 -14.51 13.41 9.58
CA SER A 88 -15.02 14.76 9.56
C SER A 88 -13.96 15.78 9.14
N PRO A 89 -14.37 16.94 8.59
CA PRO A 89 -13.48 18.05 8.30
C PRO A 89 -12.67 18.51 9.53
N ALA A 90 -13.27 18.50 10.71
CA ALA A 90 -12.58 18.85 11.95
C ALA A 90 -11.44 17.87 12.28
N THR A 91 -11.64 16.59 11.98
CA THR A 91 -10.60 15.56 12.13
C THR A 91 -9.44 15.80 11.15
N LEU A 92 -9.74 16.23 9.92
CA LEU A 92 -8.70 16.59 8.93
C LEU A 92 -7.84 17.76 9.42
N ILE A 93 -8.47 18.82 9.95
CA ILE A 93 -7.75 19.98 10.53
C ILE A 93 -6.80 19.51 11.64
N LYS A 94 -7.29 18.64 12.55
CA LYS A 94 -6.47 18.06 13.61
C LYS A 94 -5.30 17.26 13.04
N ALA A 95 -5.52 16.41 12.04
CA ALA A 95 -4.49 15.63 11.38
C ALA A 95 -3.41 16.51 10.75
N ILE A 96 -3.82 17.59 10.05
CA ILE A 96 -2.89 18.57 9.47
C ILE A 96 -2.03 19.22 10.55
N ARG A 97 -2.62 19.67 11.66
CA ARG A 97 -1.88 20.29 12.76
C ARG A 97 -0.88 19.33 13.39
N MET A 98 -1.25 18.08 13.64
CA MET A 98 -0.36 17.05 14.18
C MET A 98 0.79 16.74 13.20
N VAL A 99 0.49 16.55 11.94
CA VAL A 99 1.55 16.35 10.92
C VAL A 99 2.42 17.60 10.83
N GLY A 100 1.85 18.80 10.88
CA GLY A 100 2.58 20.08 10.92
C GLY A 100 3.57 20.18 12.06
N SER A 101 3.22 19.72 13.26
CA SER A 101 4.13 19.70 14.42
C SER A 101 5.20 18.61 14.36
N GLY A 102 5.17 17.73 13.36
CA GLY A 102 6.13 16.64 13.19
C GLY A 102 5.66 15.29 13.74
N GLU A 103 4.44 15.23 14.24
CA GLU A 103 3.83 13.99 14.67
C GLU A 103 3.25 13.23 13.47
N ALA A 104 3.17 11.90 13.55
CA ALA A 104 2.52 11.10 12.52
C ALA A 104 1.00 11.04 12.77
N TRP A 105 0.22 11.05 11.68
CA TRP A 105 -1.20 10.76 11.73
C TRP A 105 -1.51 9.48 10.96
N VAL A 106 -2.01 8.47 11.64
CA VAL A 106 -2.54 7.27 10.98
C VAL A 106 -3.93 7.00 11.55
N ASP A 107 -4.90 6.92 10.67
CA ASP A 107 -6.28 6.63 11.03
C ASP A 107 -6.39 5.27 11.74
N GLU A 108 -7.23 5.16 12.77
CA GLU A 108 -7.37 3.93 13.57
C GLU A 108 -7.68 2.69 12.71
N LYS A 109 -8.52 2.85 11.68
CA LYS A 109 -8.85 1.76 10.76
C LYS A 109 -7.62 1.31 9.96
N VAL A 110 -6.78 2.24 9.54
CA VAL A 110 -5.51 1.94 8.83
C VAL A 110 -4.53 1.28 9.80
N MET A 111 -4.44 1.76 11.04
CA MET A 111 -3.60 1.13 12.07
C MET A 111 -4.00 -0.31 12.33
N ARG A 112 -5.30 -0.61 12.43
CA ARG A 112 -5.80 -1.98 12.58
C ARG A 112 -5.45 -2.87 11.40
N LEU A 113 -5.56 -2.35 10.16
CA LEU A 113 -5.17 -3.07 8.95
C LEU A 113 -3.67 -3.37 8.92
N LEU A 114 -2.84 -2.40 9.32
CA LEU A 114 -1.39 -2.57 9.40
C LEU A 114 -1.01 -3.57 10.50
N ALA A 115 -1.64 -3.50 11.68
CA ALA A 115 -1.41 -4.44 12.77
C ALA A 115 -1.79 -5.88 12.38
N ALA A 116 -2.95 -6.07 11.75
CA ALA A 116 -3.36 -7.38 11.24
C ALA A 116 -2.39 -7.93 10.19
N ALA A 117 -1.82 -7.06 9.34
CA ALA A 117 -0.80 -7.46 8.36
C ALA A 117 0.55 -7.77 9.01
N VAL A 118 0.88 -7.21 10.18
CA VAL A 118 2.09 -7.55 10.94
C VAL A 118 1.96 -8.95 11.57
N ASP A 119 0.79 -9.30 12.11
CA ASP A 119 0.55 -10.66 12.61
C ASP A 119 0.64 -11.73 11.51
N GLU A 120 0.30 -11.35 10.24
CA GLU A 120 0.54 -12.19 9.06
C GLU A 120 1.99 -12.10 8.56
N SER A 121 2.78 -11.11 8.98
CA SER A 121 4.12 -10.80 8.46
C SER A 121 5.28 -11.19 9.38
N ASP A 122 5.04 -11.75 10.57
CA ASP A 122 6.11 -12.41 11.35
C ASP A 122 6.71 -13.64 10.62
N ASP A 123 6.08 -14.03 9.48
CA ASP A 123 6.58 -15.00 8.52
C ASP A 123 7.25 -14.34 7.27
N GLN A 124 7.41 -13.00 7.21
CA GLN A 124 7.89 -12.26 6.02
C GLN A 124 9.27 -11.61 6.13
N SER A 125 10.14 -12.07 7.00
CA SER A 125 11.54 -11.63 6.99
C SER A 125 12.37 -12.40 5.94
N SER A 126 11.95 -12.35 4.71
CA SER A 126 12.82 -12.37 3.51
C SER A 126 11.96 -12.44 2.24
N GLY A 127 12.22 -11.58 1.26
CA GLY A 127 11.49 -11.47 -0.01
C GLY A 127 11.49 -12.70 -0.92
N ARG A 128 11.63 -13.90 -0.35
CA ARG A 128 11.62 -15.21 -1.04
C ARG A 128 10.71 -16.26 -0.40
N VAL A 129 10.14 -16.01 0.79
CA VAL A 129 9.30 -16.99 1.48
C VAL A 129 7.83 -16.66 1.22
N LEU A 130 7.07 -17.66 0.78
CA LEU A 130 5.61 -17.54 0.60
C LEU A 130 4.94 -17.66 1.97
N THR A 131 3.91 -16.86 2.23
CA THR A 131 3.06 -17.01 3.42
C THR A 131 2.37 -18.38 3.41
N THR A 132 1.93 -18.85 4.55
CA THR A 132 1.16 -20.12 4.67
C THR A 132 -0.03 -20.13 3.70
N ARG A 133 -0.73 -19.00 3.58
CA ARG A 133 -1.86 -18.85 2.67
C ARG A 133 -1.44 -18.92 1.20
N GLU A 134 -0.36 -18.25 0.83
CA GLU A 134 0.20 -18.31 -0.52
C GLU A 134 0.70 -19.71 -0.87
N GLN A 135 1.28 -20.42 0.09
CA GLN A 135 1.69 -21.81 -0.07
C GLN A 135 0.49 -22.74 -0.32
N GLN A 136 -0.59 -22.60 0.47
CA GLN A 136 -1.81 -23.37 0.31
C GLN A 136 -2.48 -23.12 -1.06
N VAL A 137 -2.57 -21.83 -1.48
CA VAL A 137 -3.12 -21.50 -2.80
C VAL A 137 -2.21 -22.04 -3.92
N LEU A 138 -0.87 -21.90 -3.77
CA LEU A 138 0.09 -22.44 -4.73
C LEU A 138 0.00 -23.97 -4.84
N GLN A 139 -0.21 -24.66 -3.72
CA GLN A 139 -0.42 -26.10 -3.67
C GLN A 139 -1.69 -26.49 -4.44
N GLY A 140 -2.81 -25.81 -4.23
CA GLY A 140 -4.04 -26.07 -4.98
C GLY A 140 -3.88 -25.79 -6.49
N VAL A 141 -3.08 -24.79 -6.86
CA VAL A 141 -2.71 -24.53 -8.28
C VAL A 141 -1.90 -25.69 -8.84
N PHE A 142 -0.95 -26.23 -8.09
CA PHE A 142 -0.13 -27.38 -8.47
C PHE A 142 -0.97 -28.64 -8.65
N GLU A 143 -1.97 -28.86 -7.80
CA GLU A 143 -2.94 -29.97 -7.86
C GLU A 143 -3.95 -29.80 -9.00
N GLY A 144 -3.91 -28.69 -9.74
CA GLY A 144 -4.81 -28.42 -10.86
C GLY A 144 -6.20 -27.94 -10.47
N LEU A 145 -6.44 -27.61 -9.20
CA LEU A 145 -7.73 -27.14 -8.69
C LEU A 145 -8.12 -25.79 -9.28
N THR A 146 -9.38 -25.57 -9.55
CA THR A 146 -9.93 -24.26 -9.92
C THR A 146 -9.94 -23.31 -8.72
N ASN A 147 -10.06 -22.00 -8.96
CA ASN A 147 -10.15 -21.01 -7.86
C ASN A 147 -11.32 -21.29 -6.91
N LYS A 148 -12.43 -21.81 -7.45
CA LYS A 148 -13.61 -22.20 -6.67
C LYS A 148 -13.32 -23.40 -5.76
N GLU A 149 -12.61 -24.40 -6.25
CA GLU A 149 -12.22 -25.58 -5.46
C GLU A 149 -11.21 -25.22 -4.39
N ILE A 150 -10.20 -24.40 -4.72
CA ILE A 150 -9.24 -23.86 -3.73
C ILE A 150 -9.98 -23.06 -2.64
N ALA A 151 -10.93 -22.23 -3.05
CA ALA A 151 -11.73 -21.42 -2.11
C ALA A 151 -12.54 -22.31 -1.14
N ALA A 152 -13.15 -23.39 -1.68
CA ALA A 152 -13.88 -24.35 -0.86
C ALA A 152 -12.95 -25.10 0.10
N GLN A 153 -11.80 -25.58 -0.37
CA GLN A 153 -10.82 -26.28 0.45
C GLN A 153 -10.25 -25.43 1.59
N LEU A 154 -9.99 -24.15 1.33
CA LEU A 154 -9.43 -23.22 2.31
C LEU A 154 -10.50 -22.48 3.13
N SER A 155 -11.79 -22.78 2.93
CA SER A 155 -12.92 -22.10 3.60
C SER A 155 -12.92 -20.58 3.43
N VAL A 156 -12.69 -20.11 2.20
CA VAL A 156 -12.62 -18.69 1.84
C VAL A 156 -13.45 -18.36 0.60
N THR A 157 -13.49 -17.09 0.22
CA THR A 157 -14.15 -16.66 -1.00
C THR A 157 -13.25 -16.86 -2.23
N GLU A 158 -13.85 -17.09 -3.40
CA GLU A 158 -13.11 -17.15 -4.66
C GLU A 158 -12.36 -15.84 -4.96
N SER A 159 -12.90 -14.70 -4.54
CA SER A 159 -12.25 -13.40 -4.67
C SER A 159 -10.96 -13.32 -3.84
N ALA A 160 -10.94 -13.91 -2.63
CA ALA A 160 -9.74 -14.00 -1.81
C ALA A 160 -8.65 -14.85 -2.47
N VAL A 161 -9.03 -15.97 -3.10
CA VAL A 161 -8.08 -16.80 -3.86
C VAL A 161 -7.51 -16.03 -5.06
N LYS A 162 -8.34 -15.28 -5.80
CA LYS A 162 -7.90 -14.43 -6.92
C LYS A 162 -6.89 -13.37 -6.47
N ALA A 163 -7.15 -12.71 -5.34
CA ALA A 163 -6.22 -11.73 -4.75
C ALA A 163 -4.88 -12.37 -4.37
N THR A 164 -4.90 -13.54 -3.71
CA THR A 164 -3.67 -14.28 -3.37
C THR A 164 -2.89 -14.71 -4.60
N LEU A 165 -3.57 -15.13 -5.68
CA LEU A 165 -2.92 -15.45 -6.96
C LEU A 165 -2.24 -14.24 -7.59
N GLN A 166 -2.84 -13.06 -7.54
CA GLN A 166 -2.20 -11.82 -8.02
C GLN A 166 -0.92 -11.51 -7.22
N GLN A 167 -0.95 -11.67 -5.89
CA GLN A 167 0.24 -11.53 -5.05
C GLN A 167 1.32 -12.56 -5.40
N LEU A 168 0.94 -13.83 -5.64
CA LEU A 168 1.86 -14.86 -6.08
C LEU A 168 2.51 -14.53 -7.42
N PHE A 169 1.75 -14.03 -8.40
CA PHE A 169 2.29 -13.58 -9.68
C PHE A 169 3.30 -12.46 -9.51
N GLN A 170 3.02 -11.48 -8.67
CA GLN A 170 3.95 -10.38 -8.36
C GLN A 170 5.22 -10.87 -7.66
N LYS A 171 5.09 -11.69 -6.62
CA LYS A 171 6.22 -12.24 -5.85
C LYS A 171 7.13 -13.17 -6.66
N THR A 172 6.55 -13.92 -7.59
CA THR A 172 7.28 -14.92 -8.40
C THR A 172 7.74 -14.38 -9.75
N GLY A 173 7.27 -13.18 -10.14
CA GLY A 173 7.62 -12.56 -11.43
C GLY A 173 6.99 -13.25 -12.63
N VAL A 174 5.99 -14.14 -12.43
CA VAL A 174 5.30 -14.82 -13.53
C VAL A 174 3.97 -14.16 -13.86
N ARG A 175 3.46 -14.39 -15.07
CA ARG A 175 2.24 -13.76 -15.57
C ARG A 175 1.10 -14.73 -15.85
N THR A 176 1.36 -16.02 -15.79
CA THR A 176 0.37 -17.06 -16.11
C THR A 176 0.32 -18.14 -15.06
N ARG A 177 -0.86 -18.77 -14.92
CA ARG A 177 -1.07 -19.90 -14.02
C ARG A 177 -0.13 -21.08 -14.34
N SER A 178 0.10 -21.36 -15.63
CA SER A 178 1.00 -22.43 -16.06
C SER A 178 2.46 -22.19 -15.65
N GLN A 179 2.90 -20.93 -15.68
CA GLN A 179 4.23 -20.55 -15.18
C GLN A 179 4.33 -20.72 -13.66
N LEU A 180 3.22 -20.45 -12.93
CA LEU A 180 3.16 -20.64 -11.49
C LEU A 180 3.26 -22.13 -11.11
N VAL A 181 2.62 -23.02 -11.86
CA VAL A 181 2.75 -24.48 -11.69
C VAL A 181 4.21 -24.93 -11.85
N ARG A 182 4.94 -24.37 -12.81
CA ARG A 182 6.37 -24.69 -13.00
C ARG A 182 7.21 -24.33 -11.78
N ILE A 183 6.97 -23.16 -11.17
CA ILE A 183 7.68 -22.73 -9.94
C ILE A 183 7.34 -23.65 -8.77
N ALA A 184 6.08 -24.10 -8.66
CA ALA A 184 5.67 -25.04 -7.62
C ALA A 184 6.42 -26.37 -7.76
N LEU A 185 6.57 -26.87 -8.99
CA LEU A 185 7.35 -28.07 -9.31
C LEU A 185 8.84 -27.93 -8.92
N GLU A 186 9.48 -26.83 -9.29
CA GLU A 186 10.89 -26.57 -8.98
C GLU A 186 11.13 -26.53 -7.46
N ARG A 187 10.18 -25.97 -6.69
CA ARG A 187 10.25 -25.93 -5.22
C ARG A 187 10.02 -27.30 -4.58
N SER A 188 9.08 -28.08 -5.07
CA SER A 188 8.81 -29.43 -4.54
C SER A 188 9.99 -30.39 -4.80
N LEU A 189 10.67 -30.25 -5.93
CA LEU A 189 11.88 -31.01 -6.26
C LEU A 189 13.12 -30.54 -5.49
N GLY A 190 13.18 -29.24 -5.11
CA GLY A 190 14.27 -28.67 -4.32
C GLY A 190 14.25 -29.12 -2.85
N THR A 191 13.08 -29.45 -2.30
CA THR A 191 12.94 -29.94 -0.92
C THR A 191 13.37 -31.41 -0.77
N SER A 192 13.40 -32.18 -1.86
CA SER A 192 13.83 -33.59 -1.86
C SER A 192 15.35 -33.81 -1.95
N ARG A 193 16.16 -32.75 -1.93
CA ARG A 193 17.63 -32.83 -2.14
C ARG A 193 18.44 -32.47 -0.89
N LYS A 194 17.87 -32.61 0.30
CA LYS A 194 18.60 -32.59 1.57
C LYS A 194 18.30 -33.89 2.33
N LEU A 195 18.97 -34.92 1.95
CA LEU A 195 19.33 -36.09 2.76
C LEU A 195 20.85 -36.21 2.71
#